data_0a8c7ed32a85c4f6471aadfa47fdeced
#
_entry.id   0a8c7ed32a85c4f6471aadfa47fdeced
#
_cell.length_a   1.000
_cell.length_b   1.000
_cell.length_c   1.000
_cell.angle_alpha   90.00
_cell.angle_beta   90.00
_cell.angle_gamma   90.00
#
_symmetry.space_group_name_H-M   'P 1'
#
loop_
_entity.id
_entity.type
_entity.pdbx_description
1 polymer ?
#
loop_
_entity_poly.entity_id
_entity_poly.type
_entity_poly.pdbx_seq_one_letter_code
_entity_poly.pdbx_strand_id
1 'polypeptide(L)'
;MSKNNTYIDWKNWDKDSFAKTSKLEEAYFNNIVKLLKLKKSSKILEIGFGNGAFLGYAVSQNFNYDGVESNANLVDLAIDNNFSAYTSLDKIDRETKYDLIILFDVIEHINADVVEEFFKEMNVHLEGTGSIFLRFPNGSSPLGLGNQHGDVTHCNIVTLPKLNYWCCNSDLKVIFYRGDIRPFIFRHNIFPFIKLQPDT
;
A
#
# COMPACT_ATOMS: atom_id res chain seq x y z
N MET A 1 -12.96 -18.66 -16.94
CA MET A 1 -12.93 -17.68 -15.83
C MET A 1 -11.67 -16.84 -15.97
N SER A 2 -11.75 -15.52 -15.93
CA SER A 2 -10.54 -14.67 -16.00
C SER A 2 -9.73 -14.86 -14.72
N LYS A 3 -8.39 -14.75 -14.77
CA LYS A 3 -7.50 -14.86 -13.58
C LYS A 3 -7.91 -13.90 -12.46
N ASN A 4 -8.50 -12.76 -12.80
CA ASN A 4 -8.94 -11.72 -11.86
C ASN A 4 -10.10 -12.15 -10.94
N ASN A 5 -11.08 -12.91 -11.45
CA ASN A 5 -12.19 -13.40 -10.63
C ASN A 5 -11.72 -14.46 -9.63
N THR A 6 -10.80 -15.33 -10.03
CA THR A 6 -10.26 -16.39 -9.16
C THR A 6 -9.52 -15.80 -7.93
N TYR A 7 -8.85 -14.65 -8.07
CA TYR A 7 -8.16 -14.01 -6.95
C TYR A 7 -9.14 -13.38 -5.95
N ILE A 8 -10.18 -12.70 -6.44
CA ILE A 8 -11.25 -12.13 -5.60
C ILE A 8 -11.95 -13.23 -4.79
N ASP A 9 -12.32 -14.34 -5.46
CA ASP A 9 -12.96 -15.49 -4.83
C ASP A 9 -12.06 -16.12 -3.74
N TRP A 10 -10.76 -16.25 -4.03
CA TRP A 10 -9.79 -16.81 -3.08
C TRP A 10 -9.58 -15.93 -1.86
N LYS A 11 -9.61 -14.60 -2.01
CA LYS A 11 -9.54 -13.63 -0.91
C LYS A 11 -10.88 -13.48 -0.16
N ASN A 12 -11.97 -14.13 -0.62
CA ASN A 12 -13.33 -13.95 -0.11
C ASN A 12 -13.80 -12.49 -0.09
N TRP A 13 -13.41 -11.72 -1.10
CA TRP A 13 -13.87 -10.35 -1.26
C TRP A 13 -15.22 -10.32 -1.95
N ASP A 14 -16.18 -9.63 -1.37
CA ASP A 14 -17.51 -9.46 -1.91
C ASP A 14 -17.94 -7.98 -1.92
N LYS A 15 -19.00 -7.69 -2.66
CA LYS A 15 -19.52 -6.31 -2.79
C LYS A 15 -20.02 -5.76 -1.46
N ASP A 16 -20.52 -6.61 -0.59
CA ASP A 16 -21.09 -6.19 0.69
C ASP A 16 -20.01 -5.81 1.71
N SER A 17 -18.83 -6.37 1.59
CA SER A 17 -17.65 -6.07 2.43
C SER A 17 -16.77 -4.94 1.88
N PHE A 18 -16.98 -4.49 0.63
CA PHE A 18 -16.16 -3.47 -0.02
C PHE A 18 -16.17 -2.15 0.77
N ALA A 19 -15.00 -1.55 0.91
CA ALA A 19 -14.76 -0.30 1.64
C ALA A 19 -15.24 -0.29 3.10
N LYS A 20 -15.52 -1.46 3.69
CA LYS A 20 -15.82 -1.58 5.12
C LYS A 20 -14.54 -1.77 5.91
N THR A 21 -14.40 -0.96 6.95
CA THR A 21 -13.26 -1.02 7.89
C THR A 21 -13.75 -1.62 9.21
N SER A 22 -13.12 -2.69 9.66
CA SER A 22 -13.38 -3.26 10.98
C SER A 22 -12.79 -2.37 12.09
N LYS A 23 -13.29 -2.49 13.32
CA LYS A 23 -12.74 -1.73 14.48
C LYS A 23 -11.24 -1.97 14.70
N LEU A 24 -10.74 -3.16 14.38
CA LEU A 24 -9.33 -3.50 14.51
C LEU A 24 -8.49 -2.79 13.44
N GLU A 25 -8.95 -2.78 12.20
CA GLU A 25 -8.33 -2.05 11.10
C GLU A 25 -8.38 -0.54 11.33
N GLU A 26 -9.49 0.00 11.82
CA GLU A 26 -9.61 1.40 12.18
C GLU A 26 -8.56 1.80 13.24
N ALA A 27 -8.41 1.02 14.31
CA ALA A 27 -7.39 1.25 15.32
C ALA A 27 -5.97 1.18 14.72
N TYR A 28 -5.74 0.27 13.81
CA TYR A 28 -4.49 0.11 13.09
C TYR A 28 -4.19 1.32 12.19
N PHE A 29 -5.13 1.74 11.37
CA PHE A 29 -4.98 2.91 10.49
C PHE A 29 -4.84 4.22 11.27
N ASN A 30 -5.55 4.38 12.39
CA ASN A 30 -5.36 5.50 13.32
C ASN A 30 -3.92 5.58 13.85
N ASN A 31 -3.29 4.44 14.14
CA ASN A 31 -1.89 4.41 14.56
C ASN A 31 -0.93 4.84 13.43
N ILE A 32 -1.21 4.44 12.18
CA ILE A 32 -0.43 4.87 11.00
C ILE A 32 -0.57 6.38 10.81
N VAL A 33 -1.79 6.91 10.82
CA VAL A 33 -2.06 8.36 10.68
C VAL A 33 -1.29 9.17 11.73
N LYS A 34 -1.31 8.73 13.00
CA LYS A 34 -0.55 9.35 14.08
C LYS A 34 0.96 9.26 13.87
N LEU A 35 1.46 8.08 13.49
CA LEU A 35 2.88 7.84 13.23
C LEU A 35 3.42 8.74 12.11
N LEU A 36 2.65 8.89 11.04
CA LEU A 36 3.00 9.71 9.87
C LEU A 36 2.67 11.20 10.05
N LYS A 37 1.98 11.55 11.16
CA LYS A 37 1.52 12.92 11.46
C LYS A 37 0.67 13.54 10.34
N LEU A 38 -0.20 12.73 9.73
CA LEU A 38 -1.06 13.18 8.64
C LEU A 38 -2.06 14.23 9.14
N LYS A 39 -2.27 15.25 8.31
CA LYS A 39 -3.27 16.31 8.54
C LYS A 39 -4.56 15.93 7.79
N LYS A 40 -5.69 16.50 8.21
CA LYS A 40 -6.98 16.34 7.49
C LYS A 40 -6.92 16.81 6.03
N SER A 41 -6.07 17.80 5.74
CA SER A 41 -5.84 18.31 4.39
C SER A 41 -4.89 17.44 3.55
N SER A 42 -4.26 16.43 4.14
CA SER A 42 -3.31 15.59 3.41
C SER A 42 -3.98 14.87 2.25
N LYS A 43 -3.32 14.89 1.09
CA LYS A 43 -3.72 14.15 -0.09
C LYS A 43 -3.02 12.80 -0.09
N ILE A 44 -3.79 11.71 -0.17
CA ILE A 44 -3.32 10.33 -0.03
C ILE A 44 -3.59 9.58 -1.33
N LEU A 45 -2.58 8.87 -1.82
CA LEU A 45 -2.71 7.85 -2.85
C LEU A 45 -2.52 6.47 -2.24
N GLU A 46 -3.49 5.59 -2.35
CA GLU A 46 -3.33 4.17 -2.05
C GLU A 46 -3.09 3.38 -3.33
N ILE A 47 -2.04 2.58 -3.37
CA ILE A 47 -1.76 1.67 -4.48
C ILE A 47 -2.05 0.24 -4.01
N GLY A 48 -2.89 -0.48 -4.78
CA GLY A 48 -3.36 -1.80 -4.43
C GLY A 48 -4.43 -1.77 -3.35
N PHE A 49 -5.51 -0.98 -3.53
CA PHE A 49 -6.52 -0.82 -2.49
C PHE A 49 -7.35 -2.10 -2.22
N GLY A 50 -7.32 -3.10 -3.11
CA GLY A 50 -7.99 -4.39 -2.94
C GLY A 50 -9.47 -4.25 -2.58
N ASN A 51 -9.89 -4.81 -1.42
CA ASN A 51 -11.28 -4.68 -0.93
C ASN A 51 -11.59 -3.30 -0.30
N GLY A 52 -10.67 -2.34 -0.35
CA GLY A 52 -10.91 -0.95 0.03
C GLY A 52 -11.01 -0.68 1.53
N ALA A 53 -10.41 -1.50 2.40
CA ALA A 53 -10.50 -1.27 3.84
C ALA A 53 -9.88 0.07 4.28
N PHE A 54 -8.69 0.42 3.74
CA PHE A 54 -8.08 1.72 4.02
C PHE A 54 -8.76 2.86 3.25
N LEU A 55 -9.22 2.61 2.02
CA LEU A 55 -10.04 3.54 1.23
C LEU A 55 -11.25 4.01 2.04
N GLY A 56 -12.08 3.07 2.55
CA GLY A 56 -13.24 3.39 3.36
C GLY A 56 -12.88 4.16 4.63
N TYR A 57 -11.80 3.76 5.31
CA TYR A 57 -11.28 4.51 6.45
C TYR A 57 -10.86 5.93 6.06
N ALA A 58 -10.05 6.11 5.03
CA ALA A 58 -9.53 7.41 4.63
C ALA A 58 -10.65 8.40 4.31
N VAL A 59 -11.66 7.96 3.56
CA VAL A 59 -12.83 8.77 3.22
C VAL A 59 -13.67 9.07 4.47
N SER A 60 -13.89 8.11 5.38
CA SER A 60 -14.60 8.33 6.64
C SER A 60 -13.91 9.38 7.54
N GLN A 61 -12.58 9.48 7.43
CA GLN A 61 -11.79 10.48 8.13
C GLN A 61 -11.67 11.81 7.39
N ASN A 62 -12.33 11.98 6.23
CA ASN A 62 -12.30 13.15 5.36
C ASN A 62 -10.89 13.49 4.83
N PHE A 63 -10.06 12.49 4.54
CA PHE A 63 -8.84 12.70 3.77
C PHE A 63 -9.18 12.91 2.28
N ASN A 64 -8.36 13.68 1.58
CA ASN A 64 -8.39 13.75 0.14
C ASN A 64 -7.69 12.49 -0.41
N TYR A 65 -8.46 11.59 -1.05
CA TYR A 65 -8.02 10.24 -1.38
C TYR A 65 -8.20 9.92 -2.86
N ASP A 66 -7.16 9.31 -3.43
CA ASP A 66 -7.21 8.63 -4.71
C ASP A 66 -6.70 7.19 -4.54
N GLY A 67 -7.25 6.23 -5.29
CA GLY A 67 -6.85 4.82 -5.26
C GLY A 67 -6.40 4.31 -6.62
N VAL A 68 -5.39 3.43 -6.62
CA VAL A 68 -4.98 2.65 -7.79
C VAL A 68 -5.13 1.16 -7.49
N GLU A 69 -5.75 0.42 -8.40
CA GLU A 69 -5.89 -1.04 -8.30
C GLU A 69 -5.84 -1.66 -9.70
N SER A 70 -5.02 -2.69 -9.87
CA SER A 70 -4.84 -3.37 -11.16
C SER A 70 -6.06 -4.18 -11.62
N ASN A 71 -6.91 -4.58 -10.69
CA ASN A 71 -8.15 -5.29 -10.97
C ASN A 71 -9.27 -4.33 -11.36
N ALA A 72 -9.60 -4.28 -12.65
CA ALA A 72 -10.61 -3.38 -13.19
C ALA A 72 -11.99 -3.54 -12.50
N ASN A 73 -12.39 -4.75 -12.09
CA ASN A 73 -13.67 -4.97 -11.41
C ASN A 73 -13.73 -4.27 -10.05
N LEU A 74 -12.58 -4.18 -9.33
CA LEU A 74 -12.50 -3.46 -8.05
C LEU A 74 -12.48 -1.94 -8.29
N VAL A 75 -11.84 -1.48 -9.37
CA VAL A 75 -11.87 -0.08 -9.77
C VAL A 75 -13.29 0.35 -10.13
N ASP A 76 -14.00 -0.45 -10.95
CA ASP A 76 -15.41 -0.17 -11.30
C ASP A 76 -16.29 -0.12 -10.04
N LEU A 77 -16.09 -1.07 -9.12
CA LEU A 77 -16.80 -1.10 -7.84
C LEU A 77 -16.51 0.15 -6.99
N ALA A 78 -15.27 0.63 -6.97
CA ALA A 78 -14.92 1.86 -6.26
C ALA A 78 -15.61 3.08 -6.89
N ILE A 79 -15.59 3.20 -8.22
CA ILE A 79 -16.23 4.29 -8.96
C ILE A 79 -17.75 4.27 -8.74
N ASP A 80 -18.39 3.10 -8.79
CA ASP A 80 -19.83 2.92 -8.52
C ASP A 80 -20.24 3.37 -7.10
N ASN A 81 -19.28 3.30 -6.15
CA ASN A 81 -19.43 3.80 -4.78
C ASN A 81 -18.92 5.24 -4.58
N ASN A 82 -18.72 6.00 -5.67
CA ASN A 82 -18.27 7.40 -5.68
C ASN A 82 -16.86 7.62 -5.08
N PHE A 83 -15.97 6.63 -5.15
CA PHE A 83 -14.57 6.80 -4.82
C PHE A 83 -13.74 7.17 -6.06
N SER A 84 -12.69 7.97 -5.86
CA SER A 84 -11.72 8.26 -6.91
C SER A 84 -10.77 7.06 -7.06
N ALA A 85 -10.82 6.39 -8.21
CA ALA A 85 -10.03 5.18 -8.45
C ALA A 85 -9.56 5.08 -9.91
N TYR A 86 -8.37 4.50 -10.08
CA TYR A 86 -7.67 4.34 -11.36
C TYR A 86 -7.13 2.92 -11.50
N THR A 87 -6.99 2.44 -12.72
CA THR A 87 -6.43 1.10 -13.00
C THR A 87 -4.91 1.05 -12.94
N SER A 88 -4.23 2.20 -13.02
CA SER A 88 -2.76 2.31 -13.00
C SER A 88 -2.33 3.76 -12.72
N LEU A 89 -1.07 3.96 -12.32
CA LEU A 89 -0.50 5.28 -12.02
C LEU A 89 -0.49 6.22 -13.23
N ASP A 90 -0.27 5.71 -14.44
CA ASP A 90 -0.24 6.49 -15.68
C ASP A 90 -1.59 7.14 -16.04
N LYS A 91 -2.68 6.76 -15.37
CA LYS A 91 -4.00 7.38 -15.50
C LYS A 91 -4.18 8.61 -14.62
N ILE A 92 -3.28 8.83 -13.68
CA ILE A 92 -3.25 10.01 -12.83
C ILE A 92 -2.47 11.10 -13.54
N ASP A 93 -2.98 12.33 -13.53
CA ASP A 93 -2.25 13.47 -14.06
C ASP A 93 -0.89 13.63 -13.36
N ARG A 94 0.18 13.71 -14.10
CA ARG A 94 1.57 13.82 -13.59
C ARG A 94 1.80 15.03 -12.69
N GLU A 95 1.01 16.09 -12.86
CA GLU A 95 1.05 17.26 -11.99
C GLU A 95 0.36 17.03 -10.63
N THR A 96 -0.40 15.94 -10.52
CA THR A 96 -1.02 15.56 -9.24
C THR A 96 0.02 15.04 -8.28
N LYS A 97 0.12 15.70 -7.11
CA LYS A 97 1.07 15.34 -6.04
C LYS A 97 0.33 14.90 -4.78
N TYR A 98 0.99 14.02 -4.01
CA TYR A 98 0.46 13.43 -2.80
C TYR A 98 1.39 13.64 -1.62
N ASP A 99 0.82 13.96 -0.46
CA ASP A 99 1.56 14.01 0.82
C ASP A 99 1.97 12.60 1.28
N LEU A 100 1.16 11.61 0.93
CA LEU A 100 1.38 10.21 1.25
C LEU A 100 1.00 9.31 0.08
N ILE A 101 1.91 8.43 -0.31
CA ILE A 101 1.60 7.24 -1.12
C ILE A 101 1.68 6.04 -0.19
N ILE A 102 0.63 5.20 -0.12
CA ILE A 102 0.57 4.08 0.80
C ILE A 102 0.31 2.77 0.06
N LEU A 103 1.05 1.72 0.44
CA LEU A 103 0.94 0.38 -0.12
C LEU A 103 0.85 -0.64 1.02
N PHE A 104 -0.22 -1.42 1.02
CA PHE A 104 -0.40 -2.53 1.95
C PHE A 104 -0.34 -3.86 1.20
N ASP A 105 0.76 -4.61 1.44
CA ASP A 105 0.96 -5.96 0.88
C ASP A 105 0.87 -5.96 -0.67
N VAL A 106 1.66 -5.10 -1.31
CA VAL A 106 1.69 -4.90 -2.78
C VAL A 106 3.05 -5.20 -3.38
N ILE A 107 4.14 -4.71 -2.77
CA ILE A 107 5.48 -4.76 -3.37
C ILE A 107 5.99 -6.20 -3.56
N GLU A 108 5.51 -7.15 -2.77
CA GLU A 108 5.80 -8.58 -2.92
C GLU A 108 5.19 -9.21 -4.17
N HIS A 109 4.19 -8.56 -4.77
CA HIS A 109 3.55 -8.97 -6.03
C HIS A 109 4.21 -8.35 -7.27
N ILE A 110 5.17 -7.45 -7.09
CA ILE A 110 5.90 -6.76 -8.17
C ILE A 110 7.22 -7.48 -8.41
N ASN A 111 7.52 -7.85 -9.67
CA ASN A 111 8.80 -8.45 -10.00
C ASN A 111 9.96 -7.55 -9.60
N ALA A 112 11.01 -8.15 -9.02
CA ALA A 112 12.14 -7.41 -8.45
C ALA A 112 12.89 -6.53 -9.47
N ASP A 113 12.87 -6.90 -10.74
CA ASP A 113 13.53 -6.21 -11.87
C ASP A 113 12.80 -4.92 -12.31
N VAL A 114 11.53 -4.74 -11.91
CA VAL A 114 10.76 -3.53 -12.26
C VAL A 114 10.45 -2.64 -11.03
N VAL A 115 10.88 -3.03 -9.83
CA VAL A 115 10.60 -2.26 -8.60
C VAL A 115 11.23 -0.86 -8.64
N GLU A 116 12.44 -0.72 -9.19
CA GLU A 116 13.11 0.58 -9.28
C GLU A 116 12.30 1.55 -10.15
N GLU A 117 11.81 1.10 -11.29
CA GLU A 117 10.99 1.92 -12.18
C GLU A 117 9.65 2.29 -11.53
N PHE A 118 9.04 1.33 -10.83
CA PHE A 118 7.82 1.58 -10.07
C PHE A 118 8.03 2.62 -8.95
N PHE A 119 9.18 2.60 -8.27
CA PHE A 119 9.52 3.62 -7.27
C PHE A 119 9.76 4.99 -7.88
N LYS A 120 10.42 5.06 -9.05
CA LYS A 120 10.59 6.32 -9.79
C LYS A 120 9.24 6.91 -10.20
N GLU A 121 8.33 6.07 -10.67
CA GLU A 121 6.98 6.50 -11.04
C GLU A 121 6.21 7.04 -9.83
N MET A 122 6.25 6.35 -8.69
CA MET A 122 5.67 6.87 -7.45
C MET A 122 6.31 8.20 -7.01
N ASN A 123 7.64 8.34 -7.16
CA ASN A 123 8.35 9.57 -6.78
C ASN A 123 7.91 10.77 -7.62
N VAL A 124 7.52 10.56 -8.90
CA VAL A 124 6.92 11.60 -9.74
C VAL A 124 5.66 12.18 -9.10
N HIS A 125 4.85 11.37 -8.45
CA HIS A 125 3.59 11.78 -7.80
C HIS A 125 3.75 12.21 -6.34
N LEU A 126 4.97 12.24 -5.81
CA LEU A 126 5.20 12.60 -4.41
C LEU A 126 5.44 14.11 -4.25
N GLU A 127 4.84 14.74 -3.23
CA GLU A 127 5.21 16.09 -2.81
C GLU A 127 6.64 16.11 -2.27
N GLY A 128 7.35 17.23 -2.39
CA GLY A 128 8.74 17.35 -1.95
C GLY A 128 8.97 16.97 -0.46
N THR A 129 7.96 17.15 0.40
CA THR A 129 7.97 16.72 1.80
C THR A 129 7.13 15.46 2.04
N GLY A 130 6.60 14.87 0.98
CA GLY A 130 5.76 13.69 1.00
C GLY A 130 6.50 12.43 1.43
N SER A 131 5.78 11.34 1.55
CA SER A 131 6.33 10.06 1.98
C SER A 131 5.66 8.90 1.28
N ILE A 132 6.41 7.83 1.05
CA ILE A 132 5.86 6.53 0.69
C ILE A 132 5.86 5.64 1.93
N PHE A 133 4.73 5.04 2.24
CA PHE A 133 4.57 4.08 3.32
C PHE A 133 4.31 2.68 2.76
N LEU A 134 5.14 1.73 3.15
CA LEU A 134 5.05 0.35 2.69
C LEU A 134 4.81 -0.59 3.86
N ARG A 135 3.91 -1.56 3.69
CA ARG A 135 3.80 -2.77 4.49
C ARG A 135 3.93 -3.98 3.58
N PHE A 136 4.71 -4.99 4.00
CA PHE A 136 4.93 -6.22 3.24
C PHE A 136 5.40 -7.35 4.16
N PRO A 137 5.35 -8.63 3.76
CA PRO A 137 5.94 -9.74 4.50
C PRO A 137 7.47 -9.58 4.63
N ASN A 138 8.00 -9.68 5.87
CA ASN A 138 9.44 -9.54 6.10
C ASN A 138 10.20 -10.77 5.62
N GLY A 139 10.81 -10.71 4.46
CA GLY A 139 11.60 -11.79 3.87
C GLY A 139 12.88 -12.17 4.66
N SER A 140 13.30 -11.32 5.61
CA SER A 140 14.42 -11.62 6.51
C SER A 140 13.99 -12.32 7.81
N SER A 141 12.67 -12.46 8.06
CA SER A 141 12.15 -13.04 9.29
C SER A 141 11.76 -14.50 9.09
N PRO A 142 12.30 -15.45 9.88
CA PRO A 142 11.83 -16.84 9.85
C PRO A 142 10.34 -16.99 10.15
N LEU A 143 9.76 -16.06 10.92
CA LEU A 143 8.34 -16.03 11.26
C LEU A 143 7.48 -15.46 10.13
N GLY A 144 8.09 -14.77 9.15
CA GLY A 144 7.43 -14.22 7.98
C GLY A 144 7.27 -15.22 6.82
N LEU A 145 7.93 -16.37 6.87
CA LEU A 145 7.97 -17.34 5.76
C LEU A 145 6.58 -17.84 5.36
N GLY A 146 5.70 -18.10 6.32
CA GLY A 146 4.33 -18.53 6.06
C GLY A 146 3.54 -17.51 5.23
N ASN A 147 3.69 -16.22 5.53
CA ASN A 147 3.05 -15.14 4.79
C ASN A 147 3.72 -14.90 3.45
N GLN A 148 5.07 -15.00 3.40
CA GLN A 148 5.85 -14.80 2.17
C GLN A 148 5.57 -15.88 1.13
N HIS A 149 5.44 -17.14 1.55
CA HIS A 149 5.31 -18.28 0.64
C HIS A 149 3.89 -18.87 0.60
N GLY A 150 2.98 -18.40 1.43
CA GLY A 150 1.60 -18.87 1.50
C GLY A 150 0.70 -18.29 0.39
N ASP A 151 1.11 -17.20 -0.24
CA ASP A 151 0.42 -16.59 -1.36
C ASP A 151 1.15 -16.92 -2.67
N VAL A 152 0.47 -17.60 -3.59
CA VAL A 152 1.04 -18.04 -4.89
C VAL A 152 1.35 -16.89 -5.85
N THR A 153 0.85 -15.69 -5.55
CA THR A 153 1.07 -14.48 -6.35
C THR A 153 2.29 -13.69 -5.89
N HIS A 154 2.92 -14.05 -4.75
CA HIS A 154 4.17 -13.45 -4.31
C HIS A 154 5.33 -13.86 -5.20
N CYS A 155 5.87 -12.94 -5.97
CA CYS A 155 7.00 -13.14 -6.88
C CYS A 155 8.30 -12.48 -6.39
N ASN A 156 8.24 -11.68 -5.31
CA ASN A 156 9.37 -10.94 -4.80
C ASN A 156 9.49 -11.08 -3.27
N ILE A 157 10.66 -11.56 -2.81
CA ILE A 157 10.99 -11.60 -1.39
C ILE A 157 11.61 -10.26 -1.01
N VAL A 158 10.85 -9.43 -0.28
CA VAL A 158 11.27 -8.09 0.12
C VAL A 158 12.04 -8.13 1.44
N THR A 159 13.23 -7.52 1.44
CA THR A 159 14.10 -7.38 2.62
C THR A 159 14.59 -5.95 2.73
N LEU A 160 15.02 -5.51 3.92
CA LEU A 160 15.55 -4.16 4.09
C LEU A 160 16.78 -3.86 3.19
N PRO A 161 17.75 -4.78 2.99
CA PRO A 161 18.85 -4.55 2.04
C PRO A 161 18.38 -4.32 0.60
N LYS A 162 17.45 -5.14 0.10
CA LYS A 162 16.87 -4.95 -1.24
C LYS A 162 16.16 -3.60 -1.35
N LEU A 163 15.36 -3.26 -0.34
CA LEU A 163 14.63 -2.00 -0.33
C LEU A 163 15.58 -0.79 -0.38
N ASN A 164 16.65 -0.79 0.44
CA ASN A 164 17.67 0.26 0.39
C ASN A 164 18.31 0.39 -0.99
N TYR A 165 18.58 -0.74 -1.65
CA TYR A 165 19.14 -0.77 -3.01
C TYR A 165 18.17 -0.10 -4.01
N TRP A 166 16.90 -0.51 -4.01
CA TRP A 166 15.89 0.06 -4.92
C TRP A 166 15.61 1.54 -4.64
N CYS A 167 15.56 1.94 -3.36
CA CYS A 167 15.37 3.35 -2.98
C CYS A 167 16.52 4.21 -3.47
N CYS A 168 17.76 3.79 -3.27
CA CYS A 168 18.94 4.54 -3.70
C CYS A 168 18.96 4.79 -5.23
N ASN A 169 18.49 3.80 -6.01
CA ASN A 169 18.40 3.91 -7.48
C ASN A 169 17.15 4.66 -7.98
N SER A 170 16.29 5.12 -7.05
CA SER A 170 15.02 5.79 -7.37
C SER A 170 14.88 7.16 -6.70
N ASP A 171 15.99 7.75 -6.28
CA ASP A 171 16.06 9.05 -5.57
C ASP A 171 15.15 9.07 -4.33
N LEU A 172 15.11 7.95 -3.60
CA LEU A 172 14.38 7.76 -2.37
C LEU A 172 15.31 7.29 -1.25
N LYS A 173 14.96 7.58 0.00
CA LYS A 173 15.69 7.06 1.17
C LYS A 173 14.74 6.45 2.19
N VAL A 174 15.19 5.41 2.87
CA VAL A 174 14.49 4.82 3.99
C VAL A 174 14.65 5.70 5.23
N ILE A 175 13.55 6.29 5.71
CA ILE A 175 13.57 7.16 6.90
C ILE A 175 13.42 6.35 8.18
N PHE A 176 12.55 5.34 8.19
CA PHE A 176 12.49 4.38 9.27
C PHE A 176 12.02 3.00 8.79
N TYR A 177 12.36 2.00 9.56
CA TYR A 177 11.95 0.61 9.40
C TYR A 177 11.60 0.05 10.78
N ARG A 178 10.42 -0.58 10.92
CA ARG A 178 9.99 -1.19 12.18
C ARG A 178 9.00 -2.32 11.93
N GLY A 179 8.84 -3.18 12.92
CA GLY A 179 7.80 -4.20 12.90
C GLY A 179 6.40 -3.63 13.01
N ASP A 180 5.40 -4.42 12.64
CA ASP A 180 3.98 -4.08 12.64
C ASP A 180 3.48 -3.55 14.01
N ILE A 181 2.55 -2.58 13.97
CA ILE A 181 1.97 -1.93 15.17
C ILE A 181 0.66 -2.61 15.58
N ARG A 182 0.42 -3.86 15.22
CA ARG A 182 -0.85 -4.53 15.59
C ARG A 182 -1.03 -4.57 17.09
N PRO A 183 -2.22 -4.20 17.62
CA PRO A 183 -2.45 -4.26 19.06
C PRO A 183 -2.45 -5.71 19.55
N PHE A 184 -1.55 -6.00 20.46
CA PHE A 184 -1.50 -7.05 21.49
C PHE A 184 -1.54 -8.54 21.18
N ILE A 185 -1.89 -9.06 20.00
CA ILE A 185 -2.12 -10.51 19.89
C ILE A 185 -0.96 -11.28 19.27
N PHE A 186 -0.11 -10.67 18.44
CA PHE A 186 1.11 -11.30 17.91
C PHE A 186 2.21 -10.25 17.66
N ARG A 187 3.11 -10.09 18.64
CA ARG A 187 4.34 -9.28 18.50
C ARG A 187 5.41 -10.03 17.72
N HIS A 188 5.12 -10.42 16.51
CA HIS A 188 6.16 -10.93 15.63
C HIS A 188 6.35 -9.91 14.51
N ASN A 189 7.61 -9.54 14.21
CA ASN A 189 8.02 -8.66 13.12
C ASN A 189 7.74 -9.32 11.74
N ILE A 190 6.49 -9.73 11.53
CA ILE A 190 6.05 -10.43 10.33
C ILE A 190 5.89 -9.44 9.18
N PHE A 191 5.33 -8.26 9.49
CA PHE A 191 5.13 -7.17 8.53
C PHE A 191 5.87 -5.93 9.00
N PRO A 192 6.97 -5.53 8.36
CA PRO A 192 7.63 -4.28 8.65
C PRO A 192 6.87 -3.10 8.04
N PHE A 193 6.97 -1.96 8.72
CA PHE A 193 6.63 -0.66 8.16
C PHE A 193 7.86 0.03 7.65
N ILE A 194 7.72 0.70 6.52
CA ILE A 194 8.79 1.51 5.97
C ILE A 194 8.21 2.84 5.55
N LYS A 195 8.93 3.89 5.87
CA LYS A 195 8.71 5.22 5.35
C LYS A 195 9.86 5.59 4.44
N LEU A 196 9.55 5.93 3.20
CA LEU A 196 10.47 6.46 2.22
C LEU A 196 10.19 7.93 2.01
N GLN A 197 11.22 8.69 1.67
CA GLN A 197 11.12 10.09 1.25
C GLN A 197 12.07 10.35 0.09
N PRO A 198 11.84 11.40 -0.71
CA PRO A 198 12.80 11.86 -1.71
C PRO A 198 14.17 12.09 -1.07
N ASP A 199 15.21 11.77 -1.80
CA ASP A 199 16.58 12.06 -1.42
C ASP A 199 16.91 13.46 -1.92
N THR A 200 16.71 14.49 -1.08
CA THR A 200 16.94 15.91 -1.38
C THR A 200 18.35 16.31 -1.05
#